data_0602338d4ab09634b2853a19b068ddf4
#
_entry.id   0602338d4ab09634b2853a19b068ddf4
#
_cell.length_a   1.000
_cell.length_b   1.000
_cell.length_c   1.000
_cell.angle_alpha   90.00
_cell.angle_beta   90.00
_cell.angle_gamma   90.00
#
_symmetry.space_group_name_H-M   'P 1'
#
loop_
_entity.id
_entity.type
_entity.pdbx_description
1 polymer ?
#
loop_
_entity_poly.entity_id
_entity_poly.type
_entity_poly.pdbx_seq_one_letter_code
_entity_poly.pdbx_strand_id
1 'polypeptide(L)'
;KIDFQHEGVRRILKLMLPAIFGVSVTQINLMLNTIFASLMIGGSVSWLYAAERMSELPLGLIGVAIGTVILPSLSKSEAQKDDVNFKKTIDWAARLIILVGVPASAALFILSDVLMQALFLRGEFTLRDAQMSSLALRSMAGGILGFMLIKIFAPAFFARQDTKTPVKIGIISVFANMIFSVIFIGIFYFLEIPLHGGLALATTGAAFVNAGLLYYFLHKREIFRFGSHWKKLFSQFAVSTASMVGVLYLMLPYFPTDDAQWRRIVALLIMCAVGALVYGVVLLSTGFRPRQLKHG
;
A
#
# COMPACT_ATOMS: atom_id res chain seq x y z
N LYS A 1 -29.73 -25.32 -18.66
CA LYS A 1 -30.01 -25.52 -17.21
C LYS A 1 -28.69 -25.47 -16.47
N ILE A 2 -28.59 -24.63 -15.46
CA ILE A 2 -27.41 -24.56 -14.59
C ILE A 2 -27.50 -25.75 -13.63
N ASP A 3 -26.57 -26.69 -13.73
CA ASP A 3 -26.52 -27.85 -12.85
C ASP A 3 -25.61 -27.56 -11.66
N PHE A 4 -26.21 -27.24 -10.52
CA PHE A 4 -25.50 -26.97 -9.27
C PHE A 4 -24.85 -28.22 -8.64
N GLN A 5 -25.22 -29.42 -9.13
CA GLN A 5 -24.62 -30.67 -8.64
C GLN A 5 -23.40 -31.10 -9.44
N HIS A 6 -23.10 -30.42 -10.56
CA HIS A 6 -21.89 -30.68 -11.33
C HIS A 6 -20.64 -30.45 -10.46
N GLU A 7 -19.73 -31.40 -10.46
CA GLU A 7 -18.53 -31.41 -9.59
C GLU A 7 -17.70 -30.13 -9.74
N GLY A 8 -17.54 -29.60 -10.96
CA GLY A 8 -16.86 -28.35 -11.25
C GLY A 8 -17.52 -27.12 -10.60
N VAL A 9 -18.87 -27.04 -10.64
CA VAL A 9 -19.65 -25.96 -10.02
C VAL A 9 -19.50 -25.99 -8.51
N ARG A 10 -19.57 -27.19 -7.92
CA ARG A 10 -19.42 -27.39 -6.47
C ARG A 10 -18.02 -27.01 -6.00
N ARG A 11 -16.98 -27.31 -6.80
CA ARG A 11 -15.59 -26.93 -6.54
C ARG A 11 -15.42 -25.42 -6.60
N ILE A 12 -15.99 -24.75 -7.62
CA ILE A 12 -15.96 -23.30 -7.77
C ILE A 12 -16.65 -22.63 -6.57
N LEU A 13 -17.86 -23.04 -6.22
CA LEU A 13 -18.60 -22.48 -5.07
C LEU A 13 -17.82 -22.65 -3.76
N LYS A 14 -17.18 -23.80 -3.56
CA LYS A 14 -16.36 -24.06 -2.36
C LYS A 14 -15.12 -23.16 -2.27
N LEU A 15 -14.56 -22.74 -3.41
CA LEU A 15 -13.44 -21.80 -3.48
C LEU A 15 -13.90 -20.33 -3.41
N MET A 16 -15.07 -20.03 -3.97
CA MET A 16 -15.63 -18.67 -3.95
C MET A 16 -16.07 -18.24 -2.56
N LEU A 17 -16.66 -19.12 -1.77
CA LEU A 17 -17.19 -18.78 -0.45
C LEU A 17 -16.13 -18.13 0.45
N PRO A 18 -14.93 -18.70 0.65
CA PRO A 18 -13.86 -18.04 1.41
C PRO A 18 -13.38 -16.74 0.76
N ALA A 19 -13.36 -16.64 -0.57
CA ALA A 19 -12.95 -15.42 -1.26
C ALA A 19 -13.96 -14.27 -1.02
N ILE A 20 -15.27 -14.56 -1.06
CA ILE A 20 -16.33 -13.60 -0.73
C ILE A 20 -16.18 -13.13 0.71
N PHE A 21 -15.94 -14.04 1.66
CA PHE A 21 -15.65 -13.67 3.04
C PHE A 21 -14.40 -12.77 3.15
N GLY A 22 -13.33 -13.06 2.40
CA GLY A 22 -12.12 -12.25 2.38
C GLY A 22 -12.37 -10.80 1.93
N VAL A 23 -13.17 -10.62 0.88
CA VAL A 23 -13.57 -9.27 0.40
C VAL A 23 -14.49 -8.59 1.43
N SER A 24 -15.43 -9.32 2.03
CA SER A 24 -16.33 -8.81 3.06
C SER A 24 -15.57 -8.31 4.30
N VAL A 25 -14.51 -9.00 4.70
CA VAL A 25 -13.63 -8.59 5.82
C VAL A 25 -13.03 -7.21 5.56
N THR A 26 -12.59 -6.93 4.33
CA THR A 26 -12.06 -5.60 3.96
C THR A 26 -13.14 -4.52 4.04
N GLN A 27 -14.35 -4.80 3.57
CA GLN A 27 -15.47 -3.86 3.64
C GLN A 27 -15.91 -3.60 5.08
N ILE A 28 -15.92 -4.62 5.92
CA ILE A 28 -16.19 -4.49 7.36
C ILE A 28 -15.15 -3.56 8.01
N ASN A 29 -13.87 -3.70 7.67
CA ASN A 29 -12.83 -2.83 8.21
C ASN A 29 -13.04 -1.36 7.80
N LEU A 30 -13.37 -1.09 6.53
CA LEU A 30 -13.70 0.26 6.06
C LEU A 30 -14.92 0.83 6.79
N MET A 31 -15.96 0.02 6.98
CA MET A 31 -17.17 0.44 7.69
C MET A 31 -16.85 0.77 9.17
N LEU A 32 -16.06 -0.05 9.85
CA LEU A 32 -15.65 0.20 11.23
C LEU A 32 -14.82 1.49 11.33
N ASN A 33 -13.87 1.70 10.44
CA ASN A 33 -13.08 2.94 10.41
C ASN A 33 -13.98 4.17 10.19
N THR A 34 -14.98 4.07 9.31
CA THR A 34 -15.95 5.15 9.07
C THR A 34 -16.80 5.42 10.31
N ILE A 35 -17.27 4.39 11.03
CA ILE A 35 -18.01 4.53 12.28
C ILE A 35 -17.13 5.23 13.33
N PHE A 36 -15.89 4.80 13.54
CA PHE A 36 -14.98 5.48 14.46
C PHE A 36 -14.74 6.94 14.06
N ALA A 37 -14.54 7.21 12.78
CA ALA A 37 -14.32 8.56 12.28
C ALA A 37 -15.56 9.46 12.47
N SER A 38 -16.77 8.91 12.35
CA SER A 38 -18.02 9.66 12.54
C SER A 38 -18.27 10.07 14.00
N LEU A 39 -17.65 9.38 14.95
CA LEU A 39 -17.70 9.71 16.39
C LEU A 39 -16.66 10.78 16.78
N MET A 40 -15.80 11.18 15.85
CA MET A 40 -14.78 12.21 16.08
C MET A 40 -15.28 13.60 15.70
N ILE A 41 -14.36 14.58 15.64
CA ILE A 41 -14.67 15.96 15.25
C ILE A 41 -15.25 15.99 13.83
N GLY A 42 -16.23 16.87 13.59
CA GLY A 42 -16.82 17.06 12.26
C GLY A 42 -15.76 17.32 11.19
N GLY A 43 -15.86 16.60 10.06
CA GLY A 43 -14.87 16.61 8.99
C GLY A 43 -13.96 15.38 8.97
N SER A 44 -13.80 14.63 10.06
CA SER A 44 -12.86 13.48 10.15
C SER A 44 -13.09 12.43 9.08
N VAL A 45 -14.34 12.12 8.73
CA VAL A 45 -14.68 11.18 7.64
C VAL A 45 -14.18 11.70 6.29
N SER A 46 -14.41 12.98 5.99
CA SER A 46 -13.99 13.61 4.73
C SER A 46 -12.47 13.68 4.61
N TRP A 47 -11.78 13.99 5.71
CA TRP A 47 -10.32 14.05 5.75
C TRP A 47 -9.66 12.69 5.52
N LEU A 48 -10.19 11.65 6.15
CA LEU A 48 -9.75 10.27 5.93
C LEU A 48 -10.03 9.82 4.49
N TYR A 49 -11.22 10.13 3.96
CA TYR A 49 -11.58 9.80 2.59
C TYR A 49 -10.64 10.44 1.56
N ALA A 50 -10.29 11.74 1.75
CA ALA A 50 -9.32 12.41 0.88
C ALA A 50 -7.94 11.75 0.94
N ALA A 51 -7.48 11.38 2.15
CA ALA A 51 -6.22 10.67 2.36
C ALA A 51 -6.21 9.28 1.70
N GLU A 52 -7.31 8.51 1.84
CA GLU A 52 -7.47 7.20 1.21
C GLU A 52 -7.37 7.29 -0.31
N ARG A 53 -8.04 8.27 -0.94
CA ARG A 53 -7.98 8.50 -2.39
C ARG A 53 -6.56 8.77 -2.88
N MET A 54 -5.77 9.53 -2.13
CA MET A 54 -4.36 9.76 -2.49
C MET A 54 -3.50 8.52 -2.29
N SER A 55 -3.75 7.75 -1.24
CA SER A 55 -3.06 6.48 -1.00
C SER A 55 -3.37 5.42 -2.06
N GLU A 56 -4.58 5.45 -2.63
CA GLU A 56 -5.00 4.53 -3.70
C GLU A 56 -4.28 4.77 -5.04
N LEU A 57 -3.76 5.97 -5.31
CA LEU A 57 -3.10 6.27 -6.58
C LEU A 57 -1.91 5.34 -6.86
N PRO A 58 -0.88 5.24 -6.00
CA PRO A 58 0.21 4.31 -6.24
C PRO A 58 -0.22 2.84 -6.15
N LEU A 59 -1.20 2.52 -5.27
CA LEU A 59 -1.76 1.17 -5.16
C LEU A 59 -2.48 0.72 -6.43
N GLY A 60 -3.24 1.61 -7.07
CA GLY A 60 -3.97 1.33 -8.31
C GLY A 60 -3.03 1.13 -9.48
N LEU A 61 -2.05 2.04 -9.65
CA LEU A 61 -1.13 2.01 -10.78
C LEU A 61 -0.28 0.72 -10.79
N ILE A 62 0.28 0.32 -9.66
CA ILE A 62 1.21 -0.79 -9.57
C ILE A 62 0.53 -2.06 -9.08
N GLY A 63 -0.36 -1.94 -8.09
CA GLY A 63 -1.06 -3.09 -7.53
C GLY A 63 -1.94 -3.80 -8.55
N VAL A 64 -2.61 -3.05 -9.44
CA VAL A 64 -3.42 -3.63 -10.53
C VAL A 64 -2.50 -4.21 -11.60
N ALA A 65 -1.47 -3.50 -12.04
CA ALA A 65 -0.55 -3.99 -13.08
C ALA A 65 0.14 -5.31 -12.66
N ILE A 66 0.61 -5.39 -11.42
CA ILE A 66 1.24 -6.61 -10.91
C ILE A 66 0.20 -7.69 -10.62
N GLY A 67 -0.93 -7.33 -10.01
CA GLY A 67 -2.00 -8.28 -9.65
C GLY A 67 -2.58 -9.02 -10.85
N THR A 68 -2.69 -8.35 -12.02
CA THR A 68 -3.19 -8.98 -13.25
C THR A 68 -2.21 -9.98 -13.87
N VAL A 69 -0.90 -9.79 -13.66
CA VAL A 69 0.14 -10.65 -14.24
C VAL A 69 0.58 -11.75 -13.28
N ILE A 70 0.60 -11.48 -11.97
CA ILE A 70 1.21 -12.38 -11.01
C ILE A 70 0.39 -13.65 -10.79
N LEU A 71 -0.92 -13.54 -10.63
CA LEU A 71 -1.79 -14.69 -10.35
C LEU A 71 -1.79 -15.73 -11.50
N PRO A 72 -1.96 -15.34 -12.78
CA PRO A 72 -1.84 -16.28 -13.89
C PRO A 72 -0.47 -16.94 -13.98
N SER A 73 0.62 -16.17 -13.78
CA SER A 73 1.99 -16.68 -13.84
C SER A 73 2.27 -17.69 -12.73
N LEU A 74 1.83 -17.40 -11.50
CA LEU A 74 1.96 -18.32 -10.36
C LEU A 74 1.11 -19.59 -10.55
N SER A 75 -0.13 -19.45 -11.04
CA SER A 75 -1.02 -20.58 -11.31
C SER A 75 -0.46 -21.50 -12.40
N LYS A 76 0.18 -20.93 -13.44
CA LYS A 76 0.86 -21.69 -14.48
C LYS A 76 2.04 -22.48 -13.90
N SER A 77 2.91 -21.84 -13.11
CA SER A 77 4.06 -22.48 -12.48
C SER A 77 3.63 -23.60 -11.54
N GLU A 78 2.56 -23.40 -10.76
CA GLU A 78 1.99 -24.42 -9.87
C GLU A 78 1.43 -25.62 -10.65
N ALA A 79 0.69 -25.36 -11.76
CA ALA A 79 0.17 -26.41 -12.62
C ALA A 79 1.28 -27.26 -13.28
N GLN A 80 2.42 -26.64 -13.58
CA GLN A 80 3.62 -27.29 -14.11
C GLN A 80 4.50 -27.92 -13.02
N LYS A 81 4.17 -27.73 -11.74
CA LYS A 81 4.98 -28.14 -10.58
C LYS A 81 6.41 -27.54 -10.62
N ASP A 82 6.54 -26.33 -11.20
CA ASP A 82 7.82 -25.61 -11.29
C ASP A 82 7.97 -24.64 -10.09
N ASP A 83 8.40 -25.21 -8.97
CA ASP A 83 8.63 -24.42 -7.73
C ASP A 83 9.74 -23.37 -7.91
N VAL A 84 10.69 -23.59 -8.81
CA VAL A 84 11.78 -22.64 -9.05
C VAL A 84 11.23 -21.38 -9.72
N ASN A 85 10.42 -21.54 -10.75
CA ASN A 85 9.81 -20.41 -11.44
C ASN A 85 8.75 -19.73 -10.58
N PHE A 86 8.02 -20.48 -9.75
CA PHE A 86 7.09 -19.94 -8.77
C PHE A 86 7.79 -18.96 -7.79
N LYS A 87 8.92 -19.39 -7.20
CA LYS A 87 9.73 -18.55 -6.29
C LYS A 87 10.31 -17.33 -7.02
N LYS A 88 10.82 -17.50 -8.24
CA LYS A 88 11.35 -16.40 -9.06
C LYS A 88 10.27 -15.36 -9.38
N THR A 89 9.05 -15.77 -9.67
CA THR A 89 7.93 -14.87 -9.95
C THR A 89 7.58 -14.01 -8.75
N ILE A 90 7.52 -14.60 -7.54
CA ILE A 90 7.28 -13.83 -6.31
C ILE A 90 8.45 -12.87 -6.04
N ASP A 91 9.69 -13.31 -6.19
CA ASP A 91 10.89 -12.49 -5.97
C ASP A 91 10.93 -11.29 -6.93
N TRP A 92 10.65 -11.53 -8.21
CA TRP A 92 10.54 -10.49 -9.21
C TRP A 92 9.46 -9.45 -8.88
N ALA A 93 8.27 -9.90 -8.53
CA ALA A 93 7.17 -9.01 -8.18
C ALA A 93 7.47 -8.23 -6.89
N ALA A 94 8.09 -8.86 -5.90
CA ALA A 94 8.51 -8.19 -4.66
C ALA A 94 9.55 -7.09 -4.95
N ARG A 95 10.51 -7.33 -5.87
CA ARG A 95 11.47 -6.30 -6.29
C ARG A 95 10.77 -5.10 -6.93
N LEU A 96 9.81 -5.33 -7.82
CA LEU A 96 9.05 -4.25 -8.46
C LEU A 96 8.25 -3.44 -7.44
N ILE A 97 7.57 -4.11 -6.51
CA ILE A 97 6.80 -3.42 -5.47
C ILE A 97 7.69 -2.60 -4.55
N ILE A 98 8.80 -3.14 -4.10
CA ILE A 98 9.68 -2.41 -3.18
C ILE A 98 10.37 -1.26 -3.91
N LEU A 99 10.80 -1.48 -5.17
CA LEU A 99 11.40 -0.46 -6.02
C LEU A 99 10.53 0.79 -6.16
N VAL A 100 9.22 0.61 -6.28
CA VAL A 100 8.30 1.75 -6.50
C VAL A 100 7.52 2.09 -5.22
N GLY A 101 7.15 1.11 -4.42
CA GLY A 101 6.36 1.32 -3.21
C GLY A 101 7.11 2.09 -2.13
N VAL A 102 8.41 1.84 -1.95
CA VAL A 102 9.20 2.58 -0.94
C VAL A 102 9.32 4.06 -1.29
N PRO A 103 9.77 4.46 -2.48
CA PRO A 103 9.83 5.89 -2.84
C PRO A 103 8.43 6.52 -2.92
N ALA A 104 7.40 5.81 -3.39
CA ALA A 104 6.04 6.33 -3.43
C ALA A 104 5.49 6.61 -2.02
N SER A 105 5.71 5.70 -1.06
CA SER A 105 5.34 5.90 0.34
C SER A 105 6.06 7.12 0.94
N ALA A 106 7.37 7.24 0.70
CA ALA A 106 8.17 8.34 1.18
C ALA A 106 7.76 9.69 0.53
N ALA A 107 7.48 9.70 -0.77
CA ALA A 107 7.01 10.89 -1.48
C ALA A 107 5.65 11.33 -0.95
N LEU A 108 4.69 10.42 -0.77
CA LEU A 108 3.38 10.72 -0.20
C LEU A 108 3.47 11.25 1.23
N PHE A 109 4.40 10.72 2.03
CA PHE A 109 4.65 11.22 3.38
C PHE A 109 5.15 12.67 3.36
N ILE A 110 6.16 12.98 2.56
CA ILE A 110 6.78 14.31 2.50
C ILE A 110 5.87 15.32 1.80
N LEU A 111 5.24 14.92 0.69
CA LEU A 111 4.40 15.81 -0.12
C LEU A 111 2.93 15.83 0.32
N SER A 112 2.56 15.25 1.46
CA SER A 112 1.17 15.15 1.90
C SER A 112 0.45 16.51 1.94
N ASP A 113 1.05 17.55 2.50
CA ASP A 113 0.49 18.91 2.53
C ASP A 113 0.36 19.50 1.13
N VAL A 114 1.42 19.36 0.34
CA VAL A 114 1.47 19.84 -1.05
C VAL A 114 0.38 19.18 -1.89
N LEU A 115 0.21 17.87 -1.77
CA LEU A 115 -0.82 17.10 -2.46
C LEU A 115 -2.22 17.56 -2.09
N MET A 116 -2.52 17.69 -0.79
CA MET A 116 -3.83 18.11 -0.33
C MET A 116 -4.15 19.54 -0.76
N GLN A 117 -3.18 20.46 -0.66
CA GLN A 117 -3.39 21.83 -1.11
C GLN A 117 -3.50 21.96 -2.63
N ALA A 118 -2.67 21.25 -3.39
CA ALA A 118 -2.70 21.35 -4.86
C ALA A 118 -3.98 20.77 -5.46
N LEU A 119 -4.49 19.67 -4.92
CA LEU A 119 -5.59 18.94 -5.54
C LEU A 119 -6.96 19.23 -4.93
N PHE A 120 -7.03 19.52 -3.63
CA PHE A 120 -8.31 19.64 -2.92
C PHE A 120 -8.63 21.06 -2.42
N LEU A 121 -7.63 21.95 -2.22
CA LEU A 121 -7.88 23.30 -1.69
C LEU A 121 -8.61 24.17 -2.70
N ARG A 122 -9.95 24.01 -2.74
CA ARG A 122 -10.88 24.78 -3.58
C ARG A 122 -12.30 24.68 -3.03
N GLY A 123 -13.13 25.69 -3.35
CA GLY A 123 -14.54 25.75 -2.90
C GLY A 123 -14.61 25.72 -1.37
N GLU A 124 -15.41 24.83 -0.83
CA GLU A 124 -15.63 24.68 0.60
C GLU A 124 -14.49 23.96 1.34
N PHE A 125 -13.53 23.35 0.61
CA PHE A 125 -12.40 22.64 1.23
C PHE A 125 -11.35 23.67 1.66
N THR A 126 -11.26 23.89 2.96
CA THR A 126 -10.44 24.93 3.57
C THR A 126 -8.97 24.50 3.74
N LEU A 127 -8.09 25.46 4.06
CA LEU A 127 -6.70 25.13 4.41
C LEU A 127 -6.61 24.21 5.63
N ARG A 128 -7.53 24.36 6.61
CA ARG A 128 -7.63 23.45 7.75
C ARG A 128 -7.94 22.03 7.31
N ASP A 129 -8.87 21.85 6.37
CA ASP A 129 -9.22 20.53 5.84
C ASP A 129 -8.03 19.92 5.11
N ALA A 130 -7.27 20.71 4.36
CA ALA A 130 -6.05 20.25 3.71
C ALA A 130 -5.00 19.77 4.74
N GLN A 131 -4.78 20.51 5.81
CA GLN A 131 -3.87 20.13 6.90
C GLN A 131 -4.31 18.87 7.63
N MET A 132 -5.61 18.76 7.97
CA MET A 132 -6.16 17.56 8.61
C MET A 132 -6.06 16.33 7.70
N SER A 133 -6.41 16.47 6.42
CA SER A 133 -6.29 15.38 5.44
C SER A 133 -4.83 14.99 5.21
N SER A 134 -3.88 15.94 5.25
CA SER A 134 -2.46 15.65 5.12
C SER A 134 -1.90 14.85 6.29
N LEU A 135 -2.37 15.12 7.52
CA LEU A 135 -2.02 14.33 8.69
C LEU A 135 -2.47 12.87 8.53
N ALA A 136 -3.70 12.65 8.05
CA ALA A 136 -4.21 11.32 7.75
C ALA A 136 -3.37 10.64 6.64
N LEU A 137 -3.05 11.37 5.57
CA LEU A 137 -2.22 10.85 4.48
C LEU A 137 -0.81 10.48 4.93
N ARG A 138 -0.16 11.29 5.76
CA ARG A 138 1.15 10.97 6.38
C ARG A 138 1.07 9.69 7.18
N SER A 139 0.02 9.54 7.99
CA SER A 139 -0.21 8.35 8.81
C SER A 139 -0.45 7.09 7.94
N MET A 140 -1.07 7.24 6.77
CA MET A 140 -1.34 6.14 5.83
C MET A 140 -0.17 5.83 4.90
N ALA A 141 0.70 6.79 4.62
CA ALA A 141 1.75 6.67 3.62
C ALA A 141 2.67 5.46 3.85
N GLY A 142 3.03 5.19 5.11
CA GLY A 142 3.81 4.00 5.47
C GLY A 142 3.12 2.68 5.13
N GLY A 143 1.79 2.64 5.26
CA GLY A 143 0.96 1.45 5.02
C GLY A 143 0.89 1.03 3.55
N ILE A 144 1.16 1.94 2.62
CA ILE A 144 1.09 1.68 1.18
C ILE A 144 1.98 0.50 0.77
N LEU A 145 3.21 0.45 1.28
CA LEU A 145 4.10 -0.68 1.04
C LEU A 145 3.51 -2.00 1.54
N GLY A 146 2.90 -2.00 2.73
CA GLY A 146 2.20 -3.16 3.28
C GLY A 146 1.07 -3.63 2.38
N PHE A 147 0.20 -2.71 1.95
CA PHE A 147 -0.90 -3.02 1.02
C PHE A 147 -0.40 -3.54 -0.33
N MET A 148 0.68 -2.98 -0.86
CA MET A 148 1.30 -3.47 -2.10
C MET A 148 1.85 -4.89 -1.94
N LEU A 149 2.51 -5.22 -0.83
CA LEU A 149 3.04 -6.55 -0.56
C LEU A 149 1.92 -7.60 -0.43
N ILE A 150 0.78 -7.25 0.15
CA ILE A 150 -0.40 -8.12 0.20
C ILE A 150 -0.84 -8.53 -1.21
N LYS A 151 -0.77 -7.62 -2.21
CA LYS A 151 -1.14 -7.88 -3.62
C LYS A 151 -0.24 -8.92 -4.30
N ILE A 152 0.92 -9.26 -3.72
CA ILE A 152 1.79 -10.33 -4.20
C ILE A 152 1.62 -11.60 -3.35
N PHE A 153 1.64 -11.43 -2.04
CA PHE A 153 1.70 -12.58 -1.14
C PHE A 153 0.38 -13.34 -1.08
N ALA A 154 -0.76 -12.66 -1.13
CA ALA A 154 -2.07 -13.33 -1.14
C ALA A 154 -2.30 -14.18 -2.41
N PRO A 155 -2.02 -13.69 -3.64
CA PRO A 155 -2.06 -14.52 -4.85
C PRO A 155 -1.18 -15.76 -4.82
N ALA A 156 -0.06 -15.75 -4.10
CA ALA A 156 0.79 -16.94 -3.97
C ALA A 156 0.08 -18.10 -3.25
N PHE A 157 -0.79 -17.79 -2.28
CA PHE A 157 -1.67 -18.80 -1.66
C PHE A 157 -2.82 -19.19 -2.59
N PHE A 158 -3.44 -18.23 -3.28
CA PHE A 158 -4.54 -18.50 -4.19
C PHE A 158 -4.12 -19.41 -5.36
N ALA A 159 -2.92 -19.22 -5.92
CA ALA A 159 -2.36 -20.07 -6.95
C ALA A 159 -2.23 -21.53 -6.48
N ARG A 160 -1.95 -21.76 -5.19
CA ARG A 160 -1.93 -23.07 -4.54
C ARG A 160 -3.29 -23.54 -3.99
N GLN A 161 -4.36 -22.89 -4.41
CA GLN A 161 -5.74 -23.18 -3.96
C GLN A 161 -5.96 -23.06 -2.44
N ASP A 162 -5.05 -22.40 -1.72
CA ASP A 162 -5.21 -22.09 -0.30
C ASP A 162 -5.84 -20.70 -0.12
N THR A 163 -7.16 -20.66 -0.18
CA THR A 163 -7.93 -19.44 0.09
C THR A 163 -8.13 -19.19 1.59
N LYS A 164 -7.99 -20.24 2.41
CA LYS A 164 -8.27 -20.16 3.86
C LYS A 164 -7.21 -19.35 4.61
N THR A 165 -5.94 -19.50 4.26
CA THR A 165 -4.84 -18.80 4.95
C THR A 165 -4.93 -17.28 4.80
N PRO A 166 -5.05 -16.69 3.59
CA PRO A 166 -5.24 -15.25 3.44
C PRO A 166 -6.49 -14.71 4.13
N VAL A 167 -7.60 -15.45 4.10
CA VAL A 167 -8.84 -15.03 4.79
C VAL A 167 -8.64 -14.98 6.31
N LYS A 168 -8.03 -16.00 6.91
CA LYS A 168 -7.73 -15.99 8.35
C LYS A 168 -6.81 -14.83 8.73
N ILE A 169 -5.78 -14.57 7.91
CA ILE A 169 -4.86 -13.45 8.12
C ILE A 169 -5.60 -12.12 7.98
N GLY A 170 -6.50 -11.99 7.01
CA GLY A 170 -7.36 -10.82 6.85
C GLY A 170 -8.20 -10.55 8.10
N ILE A 171 -8.82 -11.57 8.68
CA ILE A 171 -9.59 -11.45 9.92
C ILE A 171 -8.69 -10.99 11.07
N ILE A 172 -7.52 -11.61 11.25
CA ILE A 172 -6.54 -11.20 12.27
C ILE A 172 -6.13 -9.73 12.07
N SER A 173 -5.95 -9.31 10.83
CA SER A 173 -5.59 -7.94 10.48
C SER A 173 -6.68 -6.93 10.84
N VAL A 174 -7.98 -7.28 10.70
CA VAL A 174 -9.09 -6.44 11.15
C VAL A 174 -9.08 -6.28 12.66
N PHE A 175 -8.90 -7.37 13.40
CA PHE A 175 -8.78 -7.28 14.87
C PHE A 175 -7.55 -6.46 15.27
N ALA A 176 -6.42 -6.63 14.59
CA ALA A 176 -5.23 -5.80 14.83
C ALA A 176 -5.52 -4.32 14.54
N ASN A 177 -6.26 -4.00 13.46
CA ASN A 177 -6.68 -2.63 13.17
C ASN A 177 -7.53 -2.05 14.32
N MET A 178 -8.50 -2.79 14.83
CA MET A 178 -9.33 -2.34 15.96
C MET A 178 -8.51 -2.06 17.23
N ILE A 179 -7.58 -2.96 17.57
CA ILE A 179 -6.68 -2.80 18.71
C ILE A 179 -5.78 -1.58 18.52
N PHE A 180 -5.16 -1.44 17.35
CA PHE A 180 -4.30 -0.31 17.01
C PHE A 180 -5.11 1.00 16.99
N SER A 181 -6.36 0.99 16.54
CA SER A 181 -7.23 2.17 16.57
C SER A 181 -7.42 2.66 18.00
N VAL A 182 -7.73 1.78 18.93
CA VAL A 182 -7.87 2.16 20.35
C VAL A 182 -6.54 2.69 20.91
N ILE A 183 -5.43 2.02 20.63
CA ILE A 183 -4.10 2.42 21.12
C ILE A 183 -3.69 3.79 20.55
N PHE A 184 -3.75 3.96 19.23
CA PHE A 184 -3.27 5.19 18.59
C PHE A 184 -4.21 6.37 18.81
N ILE A 185 -5.53 6.15 18.88
CA ILE A 185 -6.46 7.21 19.30
C ILE A 185 -6.13 7.66 20.74
N GLY A 186 -5.86 6.73 21.66
CA GLY A 186 -5.43 7.07 23.00
C GLY A 186 -4.11 7.85 23.04
N ILE A 187 -3.10 7.41 22.29
CA ILE A 187 -1.80 8.12 22.19
C ILE A 187 -2.00 9.53 21.62
N PHE A 188 -2.77 9.67 20.52
CA PHE A 188 -3.02 10.96 19.89
C PHE A 188 -3.83 11.90 20.80
N TYR A 189 -4.74 11.35 21.59
CA TYR A 189 -5.46 12.11 22.62
C TYR A 189 -4.51 12.70 23.67
N PHE A 190 -3.57 11.91 24.19
CA PHE A 190 -2.59 12.39 25.18
C PHE A 190 -1.56 13.37 24.59
N LEU A 191 -1.28 13.27 23.28
CA LEU A 191 -0.36 14.16 22.57
C LEU A 191 -1.06 15.40 21.99
N GLU A 192 -2.36 15.57 22.21
CA GLU A 192 -3.19 16.65 21.65
C GLU A 192 -3.15 16.73 20.11
N ILE A 193 -2.91 15.58 19.44
CA ILE A 193 -2.92 15.44 17.99
C ILE A 193 -4.34 15.06 17.54
N PRO A 194 -4.82 15.52 16.36
CA PRO A 194 -6.13 15.16 15.84
C PRO A 194 -6.31 13.64 15.71
N LEU A 195 -7.34 13.09 16.34
CA LEU A 195 -7.55 11.65 16.58
C LEU A 195 -7.68 10.82 15.31
N HIS A 196 -8.19 11.42 14.22
CA HIS A 196 -8.32 10.75 12.92
C HIS A 196 -6.98 10.31 12.32
N GLY A 197 -5.87 11.01 12.66
CA GLY A 197 -4.51 10.57 12.31
C GLY A 197 -4.13 9.26 12.99
N GLY A 198 -4.57 9.04 14.24
CA GLY A 198 -4.38 7.77 14.95
C GLY A 198 -5.12 6.61 14.28
N LEU A 199 -6.35 6.84 13.80
CA LEU A 199 -7.12 5.85 13.05
C LEU A 199 -6.45 5.49 11.70
N ALA A 200 -5.91 6.50 11.00
CA ALA A 200 -5.13 6.30 9.79
C ALA A 200 -3.85 5.48 10.04
N LEU A 201 -3.16 5.75 11.16
CA LEU A 201 -1.97 5.00 11.57
C LEU A 201 -2.30 3.55 11.95
N ALA A 202 -3.45 3.30 12.55
CA ALA A 202 -3.94 1.95 12.84
C ALA A 202 -4.11 1.11 11.57
N THR A 203 -4.64 1.72 10.51
CA THR A 203 -4.77 1.08 9.18
C THR A 203 -3.40 0.71 8.61
N THR A 204 -2.40 1.57 8.77
CA THR A 204 -1.00 1.29 8.41
C THR A 204 -0.45 0.10 9.19
N GLY A 205 -0.62 0.06 10.50
CA GLY A 205 -0.19 -1.06 11.35
C GLY A 205 -0.84 -2.37 10.94
N ALA A 206 -2.14 -2.36 10.68
CA ALA A 206 -2.87 -3.54 10.22
C ALA A 206 -2.39 -4.06 8.85
N ALA A 207 -2.05 -3.16 7.92
CA ALA A 207 -1.47 -3.55 6.64
C ALA A 207 -0.13 -4.29 6.81
N PHE A 208 0.74 -3.83 7.71
CA PHE A 208 1.99 -4.52 8.01
C PHE A 208 1.78 -5.85 8.74
N VAL A 209 0.80 -5.94 9.65
CA VAL A 209 0.44 -7.22 10.28
C VAL A 209 -0.02 -8.22 9.21
N ASN A 210 -0.86 -7.79 8.28
CA ASN A 210 -1.34 -8.64 7.18
C ASN A 210 -0.18 -9.11 6.28
N ALA A 211 0.61 -8.18 5.74
CA ALA A 211 1.74 -8.48 4.87
C ALA A 211 2.79 -9.36 5.60
N GLY A 212 3.08 -9.05 6.85
CA GLY A 212 4.03 -9.78 7.68
C GLY A 212 3.58 -11.22 7.97
N LEU A 213 2.30 -11.43 8.30
CA LEU A 213 1.76 -12.77 8.51
C LEU A 213 1.71 -13.57 7.20
N LEU A 214 1.33 -12.96 6.07
CA LEU A 214 1.39 -13.62 4.76
C LEU A 214 2.82 -14.07 4.46
N TYR A 215 3.79 -13.16 4.63
CA TYR A 215 5.21 -13.50 4.43
C TYR A 215 5.69 -14.59 5.39
N TYR A 216 5.32 -14.51 6.68
CA TYR A 216 5.68 -15.53 7.67
C TYR A 216 5.20 -16.93 7.25
N PHE A 217 3.96 -17.07 6.79
CA PHE A 217 3.44 -18.35 6.34
C PHE A 217 4.05 -18.81 5.01
N LEU A 218 4.37 -17.89 4.07
CA LEU A 218 5.13 -18.22 2.86
C LEU A 218 6.53 -18.74 3.21
N HIS A 219 7.18 -18.11 4.19
CA HIS A 219 8.49 -18.55 4.67
C HIS A 219 8.43 -19.90 5.38
N LYS A 220 7.50 -20.07 6.33
CA LYS A 220 7.32 -21.31 7.11
C LYS A 220 7.02 -22.53 6.23
N ARG A 221 6.31 -22.31 5.11
CA ARG A 221 5.99 -23.38 4.14
C ARG A 221 7.04 -23.54 3.04
N GLU A 222 8.18 -22.87 3.16
CA GLU A 222 9.29 -22.89 2.20
C GLU A 222 8.90 -22.46 0.77
N ILE A 223 7.76 -21.75 0.65
CA ILE A 223 7.24 -21.24 -0.63
C ILE A 223 8.10 -20.08 -1.12
N PHE A 224 8.44 -19.12 -0.22
CA PHE A 224 9.24 -17.97 -0.57
C PHE A 224 10.06 -17.46 0.62
N ARG A 225 11.29 -17.03 0.33
CA ARG A 225 12.21 -16.42 1.30
C ARG A 225 13.04 -15.34 0.59
N PHE A 226 13.21 -14.20 1.24
CA PHE A 226 14.16 -13.19 0.78
C PHE A 226 15.58 -13.71 0.82
N GLY A 227 16.26 -13.78 -0.32
CA GLY A 227 17.64 -14.26 -0.45
C GLY A 227 18.67 -13.21 0.00
N SER A 228 19.95 -13.61 0.04
CA SER A 228 21.06 -12.71 0.46
C SER A 228 21.23 -11.48 -0.44
N HIS A 229 20.86 -11.56 -1.72
CA HIS A 229 20.91 -10.45 -2.67
C HIS A 229 20.00 -9.26 -2.26
N TRP A 230 18.97 -9.51 -1.45
CA TRP A 230 18.05 -8.49 -0.97
C TRP A 230 18.72 -7.45 -0.07
N LYS A 231 19.78 -7.81 0.68
CA LYS A 231 20.52 -6.86 1.50
C LYS A 231 21.08 -5.70 0.66
N LYS A 232 21.66 -6.03 -0.50
CA LYS A 232 22.18 -5.02 -1.44
C LYS A 232 21.06 -4.20 -2.05
N LEU A 233 19.95 -4.83 -2.46
CA LEU A 233 18.79 -4.13 -3.02
C LEU A 233 18.19 -3.15 -2.02
N PHE A 234 17.99 -3.58 -0.76
CA PHE A 234 17.47 -2.70 0.28
C PHE A 234 18.37 -1.49 0.53
N SER A 235 19.69 -1.65 0.57
CA SER A 235 20.60 -0.52 0.72
C SER A 235 20.53 0.44 -0.47
N GLN A 236 20.45 -0.06 -1.69
CA GLN A 236 20.29 0.76 -2.89
C GLN A 236 18.98 1.55 -2.88
N PHE A 237 17.86 0.89 -2.57
CA PHE A 237 16.55 1.54 -2.48
C PHE A 237 16.50 2.56 -1.34
N ALA A 238 17.10 2.25 -0.18
CA ALA A 238 17.14 3.16 0.95
C ALA A 238 17.94 4.43 0.65
N VAL A 239 19.15 4.31 0.07
CA VAL A 239 19.98 5.45 -0.32
C VAL A 239 19.28 6.31 -1.36
N SER A 240 18.70 5.68 -2.41
CA SER A 240 18.00 6.41 -3.47
C SER A 240 16.75 7.13 -2.94
N THR A 241 15.99 6.48 -2.06
CA THR A 241 14.82 7.09 -1.43
C THR A 241 15.20 8.22 -0.48
N ALA A 242 16.26 8.06 0.31
CA ALA A 242 16.75 9.11 1.20
C ALA A 242 17.21 10.35 0.43
N SER A 243 17.92 10.16 -0.69
CA SER A 243 18.32 11.25 -1.59
C SER A 243 17.11 11.98 -2.18
N MET A 244 16.11 11.23 -2.65
CA MET A 244 14.84 11.79 -3.14
C MET A 244 14.14 12.62 -2.04
N VAL A 245 13.99 12.05 -0.85
CA VAL A 245 13.35 12.71 0.30
C VAL A 245 14.09 14.01 0.66
N GLY A 246 15.44 13.98 0.70
CA GLY A 246 16.25 15.17 0.95
C GLY A 246 15.98 16.29 -0.06
N VAL A 247 15.95 15.97 -1.35
CA VAL A 247 15.67 16.96 -2.40
C VAL A 247 14.22 17.46 -2.30
N LEU A 248 13.25 16.58 -2.10
CA LEU A 248 11.84 16.99 -1.94
C LEU A 248 11.67 17.89 -0.72
N TYR A 249 12.34 17.59 0.40
CA TYR A 249 12.29 18.41 1.60
C TYR A 249 12.86 19.82 1.36
N LEU A 250 13.97 19.92 0.60
CA LEU A 250 14.55 21.22 0.22
C LEU A 250 13.66 22.02 -0.74
N MET A 251 12.78 21.36 -1.49
CA MET A 251 11.83 22.01 -2.40
C MET A 251 10.55 22.50 -1.70
N LEU A 252 10.18 21.97 -0.52
CA LEU A 252 8.95 22.35 0.19
C LEU A 252 8.80 23.87 0.41
N PRO A 253 9.83 24.65 0.80
CA PRO A 253 9.70 26.09 1.00
C PRO A 253 9.36 26.88 -0.28
N TYR A 254 9.60 26.30 -1.45
CA TYR A 254 9.33 26.94 -2.74
C TYR A 254 7.94 26.61 -3.28
N PHE A 255 7.12 25.86 -2.52
CA PHE A 255 5.75 25.57 -2.92
C PHE A 255 4.89 26.84 -2.85
N PRO A 256 4.16 27.20 -3.93
CA PRO A 256 3.35 28.40 -3.95
C PRO A 256 2.15 28.28 -3.00
N THR A 257 1.98 29.28 -2.14
CA THR A 257 0.88 29.37 -1.17
C THR A 257 -0.23 30.31 -1.67
N ASP A 258 -0.06 30.90 -2.86
CA ASP A 258 -1.03 31.79 -3.49
C ASP A 258 -2.30 31.05 -3.95
N ASP A 259 -3.37 31.81 -4.26
CA ASP A 259 -4.70 31.26 -4.55
C ASP A 259 -4.82 30.55 -5.91
N ALA A 260 -3.83 30.65 -6.77
CA ALA A 260 -3.86 30.07 -8.11
C ALA A 260 -3.64 28.54 -8.08
N GLN A 261 -4.72 27.77 -8.08
CA GLN A 261 -4.67 26.30 -8.04
C GLN A 261 -3.77 25.69 -9.12
N TRP A 262 -3.76 26.24 -10.33
CA TRP A 262 -2.94 25.72 -11.43
C TRP A 262 -1.43 25.80 -11.11
N ARG A 263 -0.97 26.87 -10.41
CA ARG A 263 0.43 27.00 -9.98
C ARG A 263 0.81 25.92 -8.97
N ARG A 264 -0.08 25.63 -8.02
CA ARG A 264 0.12 24.54 -7.05
C ARG A 264 0.21 23.19 -7.72
N ILE A 265 -0.64 22.93 -8.73
CA ILE A 265 -0.60 21.67 -9.51
C ILE A 265 0.71 21.58 -10.30
N VAL A 266 1.14 22.66 -10.97
CA VAL A 266 2.40 22.67 -11.73
C VAL A 266 3.59 22.45 -10.79
N ALA A 267 3.63 23.13 -9.64
CA ALA A 267 4.67 22.94 -8.63
C ALA A 267 4.70 21.49 -8.13
N LEU A 268 3.55 20.89 -7.82
CA LEU A 268 3.45 19.49 -7.45
C LEU A 268 4.02 18.55 -8.52
N LEU A 269 3.65 18.77 -9.79
CA LEU A 269 4.16 17.96 -10.91
C LEU A 269 5.68 18.09 -11.07
N ILE A 270 6.23 19.30 -10.92
CA ILE A 270 7.67 19.54 -10.94
C ILE A 270 8.35 18.80 -9.76
N MET A 271 7.81 18.90 -8.55
CA MET A 271 8.36 18.19 -7.38
C MET A 271 8.33 16.68 -7.59
N CYS A 272 7.23 16.13 -8.09
CA CYS A 272 7.13 14.70 -8.41
C CYS A 272 8.14 14.28 -9.49
N ALA A 273 8.30 15.08 -10.56
CA ALA A 273 9.23 14.81 -11.65
C ALA A 273 10.69 14.85 -11.16
N VAL A 274 11.06 15.88 -10.40
CA VAL A 274 12.40 16.02 -9.81
C VAL A 274 12.67 14.86 -8.83
N GLY A 275 11.72 14.54 -7.97
CA GLY A 275 11.84 13.42 -7.03
C GLY A 275 12.08 12.08 -7.75
N ALA A 276 11.27 11.79 -8.78
CA ALA A 276 11.42 10.58 -9.59
C ALA A 276 12.75 10.53 -10.33
N LEU A 277 13.21 11.68 -10.86
CA LEU A 277 14.49 11.81 -11.55
C LEU A 277 15.67 11.56 -10.59
N VAL A 278 15.67 12.21 -9.43
CA VAL A 278 16.71 12.02 -8.40
C VAL A 278 16.76 10.57 -7.96
N TYR A 279 15.59 9.97 -7.64
CA TYR A 279 15.50 8.56 -7.28
C TYR A 279 16.13 7.67 -8.36
N GLY A 280 15.73 7.86 -9.62
CA GLY A 280 16.22 7.07 -10.74
C GLY A 280 17.73 7.21 -10.99
N VAL A 281 18.24 8.45 -10.96
CA VAL A 281 19.67 8.72 -11.15
C VAL A 281 20.52 8.10 -10.06
N VAL A 282 20.14 8.30 -8.79
CA VAL A 282 20.86 7.73 -7.64
C VAL A 282 20.78 6.22 -7.66
N LEU A 283 19.63 5.65 -8.00
CA LEU A 283 19.45 4.20 -8.11
C LEU A 283 20.39 3.60 -9.17
N LEU A 284 20.49 4.22 -10.33
CA LEU A 284 21.42 3.79 -11.39
C LEU A 284 22.89 3.95 -10.97
N SER A 285 23.24 5.05 -10.29
CA SER A 285 24.60 5.31 -9.79
C SER A 285 25.05 4.31 -8.72
N THR A 286 24.11 3.77 -7.91
CA THR A 286 24.38 2.69 -6.94
C THR A 286 24.60 1.31 -7.60
N GLY A 287 24.57 1.24 -8.92
CA GLY A 287 24.82 0.02 -9.70
C GLY A 287 23.61 -0.89 -9.85
N PHE A 288 22.41 -0.38 -9.64
CA PHE A 288 21.18 -1.10 -9.99
C PHE A 288 21.06 -1.18 -11.52
N ARG A 289 20.86 -2.40 -12.03
CA ARG A 289 20.72 -2.62 -13.48
C ARG A 289 19.28 -2.96 -13.82
N PRO A 290 18.60 -2.23 -14.74
CA PRO A 290 17.23 -2.52 -15.16
C PRO A 290 17.02 -3.96 -15.67
N ARG A 291 18.08 -4.61 -16.15
CA ARG A 291 18.06 -6.04 -16.54
C ARG A 291 17.69 -6.98 -15.38
N GLN A 292 17.89 -6.55 -14.13
CA GLN A 292 17.49 -7.32 -12.93
C GLN A 292 15.97 -7.37 -12.73
N LEU A 293 15.21 -6.53 -13.45
CA LEU A 293 13.75 -6.51 -13.48
C LEU A 293 13.15 -7.33 -14.61
N LYS A 294 13.96 -7.88 -15.53
CA LYS A 294 13.42 -8.77 -16.56
C LYS A 294 12.97 -10.07 -15.89
N HIS A 295 11.71 -10.42 -16.14
CA HIS A 295 11.21 -11.76 -15.89
C HIS A 295 11.96 -12.67 -16.87
N GLY A 296 12.76 -13.58 -16.34
CA GLY A 296 13.47 -14.59 -17.14
C GLY A 296 12.52 -15.64 -17.68
#